data_fc065d4d099c421ffc5067015c610aae
#
_entry.id   fc065d4d099c421ffc5067015c610aae
#
_cell.length_a   1.000
_cell.length_b   1.000
_cell.length_c   1.000
_cell.angle_alpha   90.00
_cell.angle_beta   90.00
_cell.angle_gamma   90.00
#
_symmetry.space_group_name_H-M   'P 1'
#
loop_
_entity.id
_entity.type
_entity.pdbx_description
1 polymer ?
#
loop_
_entity_poly.entity_id
_entity_poly.type
_entity_poly.pdbx_seq_one_letter_code
_entity_poly.pdbx_strand_id
1 'polypeptide(L)'
;MKKLILAVLSVFIFFSLSCKDHLPLDKDLTKKNYSLVNQNGDEVIFPENIVGHITVMGFIYTHCPDICPMTTHNMYLTEKKLKEEGIVDVKFVAISFDPDRDSPEVLTKFAEIRDLDFNSWTLLTGSKNTIYDLMKRFDVKAIKTDENIDENGKPEYSMMHTDRISLIDANGILRKNYKGSTLNIEELITDIKTLED
;
A
#
# COMPACT_ATOMS: atom_id res chain seq x y z
N MET A 1 -36.25 -15.56 -66.52
CA MET A 1 -34.87 -15.20 -66.14
C MET A 1 -34.93 -14.53 -64.78
N LYS A 2 -34.71 -15.31 -63.72
CA LYS A 2 -34.76 -14.80 -62.32
C LYS A 2 -33.32 -14.46 -61.90
N LYS A 3 -33.05 -13.19 -61.64
CA LYS A 3 -31.75 -12.73 -61.11
C LYS A 3 -31.69 -13.01 -59.62
N LEU A 4 -30.79 -13.90 -59.23
CA LEU A 4 -30.48 -14.19 -57.83
C LEU A 4 -29.57 -13.12 -57.30
N ILE A 5 -30.05 -12.31 -56.35
CA ILE A 5 -29.26 -11.31 -55.64
C ILE A 5 -28.69 -11.99 -54.43
N LEU A 6 -27.36 -12.22 -54.44
CA LEU A 6 -26.60 -12.73 -53.32
C LEU A 6 -26.30 -11.55 -52.38
N ALA A 7 -26.98 -11.49 -51.23
CA ALA A 7 -26.65 -10.53 -50.17
C ALA A 7 -25.48 -11.10 -49.35
N VAL A 8 -24.28 -10.52 -49.51
CA VAL A 8 -23.11 -10.82 -48.70
C VAL A 8 -23.27 -10.01 -47.39
N LEU A 9 -23.69 -10.73 -46.32
CA LEU A 9 -23.72 -10.18 -44.96
C LEU A 9 -22.32 -10.12 -44.40
N SER A 10 -21.66 -8.97 -44.48
CA SER A 10 -20.35 -8.71 -43.89
C SER A 10 -20.52 -8.54 -42.37
N VAL A 11 -20.22 -9.60 -41.61
CA VAL A 11 -20.14 -9.54 -40.14
C VAL A 11 -18.84 -8.85 -39.75
N PHE A 12 -18.92 -7.55 -39.48
CA PHE A 12 -17.83 -6.82 -38.83
C PHE A 12 -17.76 -7.28 -37.36
N ILE A 13 -16.89 -8.23 -37.07
CA ILE A 13 -16.49 -8.53 -35.70
C ILE A 13 -15.62 -7.38 -35.22
N PHE A 14 -16.21 -6.45 -34.48
CA PHE A 14 -15.44 -5.48 -33.72
C PHE A 14 -14.68 -6.25 -32.59
N PHE A 15 -13.45 -6.61 -32.89
CA PHE A 15 -12.49 -6.93 -31.85
C PHE A 15 -12.22 -5.61 -31.12
N SER A 16 -12.97 -5.37 -30.03
CA SER A 16 -12.56 -4.35 -29.05
C SER A 16 -11.24 -4.86 -28.44
N LEU A 17 -10.10 -4.38 -28.99
CA LEU A 17 -8.85 -4.40 -28.22
C LEU A 17 -9.13 -3.54 -26.97
N SER A 18 -9.48 -4.21 -25.87
CA SER A 18 -9.36 -3.61 -24.55
C SER A 18 -7.86 -3.32 -24.37
N CYS A 19 -7.48 -2.07 -24.57
CA CYS A 19 -6.20 -1.59 -24.07
C CYS A 19 -6.29 -1.73 -22.56
N LYS A 20 -5.74 -2.81 -22.00
CA LYS A 20 -5.58 -2.94 -20.55
C LYS A 20 -4.69 -1.78 -20.13
N ASP A 21 -5.23 -0.84 -19.37
CA ASP A 21 -4.48 0.31 -18.88
C ASP A 21 -3.30 -0.20 -18.08
N HIS A 22 -2.10 -0.09 -18.65
CA HIS A 22 -0.89 -0.62 -18.04
C HIS A 22 -0.40 0.36 -16.97
N LEU A 23 -0.46 -0.05 -15.70
CA LEU A 23 0.09 0.76 -14.61
C LEU A 23 1.61 0.96 -14.77
N PRO A 24 2.15 2.14 -14.37
CA PRO A 24 3.47 2.63 -14.81
C PRO A 24 4.68 1.87 -14.24
N LEU A 25 4.50 1.04 -13.21
CA LEU A 25 5.59 0.30 -12.59
C LEU A 25 5.44 -1.20 -12.78
N ASP A 26 6.57 -1.91 -12.75
CA ASP A 26 6.66 -3.36 -12.87
C ASP A 26 7.83 -3.88 -12.03
N LYS A 27 7.81 -3.55 -10.71
CA LYS A 27 8.88 -3.92 -9.79
C LYS A 27 8.46 -5.14 -8.97
N ASP A 28 9.04 -6.28 -9.29
CA ASP A 28 8.81 -7.55 -8.61
C ASP A 28 9.40 -7.53 -7.20
N LEU A 29 8.53 -7.55 -6.20
CA LEU A 29 8.90 -7.54 -4.78
C LEU A 29 9.26 -8.94 -4.28
N THR A 30 8.81 -10.01 -4.92
CA THR A 30 9.00 -11.41 -4.49
C THR A 30 10.45 -11.89 -4.59
N LYS A 31 11.31 -11.14 -5.29
CA LYS A 31 12.75 -11.45 -5.42
C LYS A 31 13.55 -11.36 -4.13
N LYS A 32 12.99 -10.79 -3.06
CA LYS A 32 13.66 -10.68 -1.76
C LYS A 32 12.65 -10.65 -0.63
N ASN A 33 12.85 -11.52 0.33
CA ASN A 33 12.06 -11.62 1.54
C ASN A 33 12.67 -10.82 2.68
N TYR A 34 11.80 -10.33 3.56
CA TYR A 34 12.11 -9.56 4.75
C TYR A 34 11.36 -10.15 5.95
N SER A 35 12.09 -10.56 6.99
CA SER A 35 11.48 -10.94 8.26
C SER A 35 11.12 -9.66 9.03
N LEU A 36 9.82 -9.49 9.28
CA LEU A 36 9.21 -8.39 10.00
C LEU A 36 8.38 -8.92 11.17
N VAL A 37 7.86 -8.04 12.00
CA VAL A 37 6.96 -8.37 13.11
C VAL A 37 5.68 -7.56 12.95
N ASN A 38 4.53 -8.21 13.08
CA ASN A 38 3.24 -7.54 13.00
C ASN A 38 2.84 -6.89 14.34
N GLN A 39 1.72 -6.19 14.36
CA GLN A 39 1.16 -5.53 15.55
C GLN A 39 0.81 -6.48 16.70
N ASN A 40 0.68 -7.78 16.43
CA ASN A 40 0.43 -8.80 17.46
C ASN A 40 1.71 -9.41 18.05
N GLY A 41 2.89 -9.05 17.49
CA GLY A 41 4.16 -9.63 17.86
C GLY A 41 4.52 -10.90 17.07
N ASP A 42 3.72 -11.28 16.05
CA ASP A 42 4.01 -12.45 15.22
C ASP A 42 5.04 -12.11 14.13
N GLU A 43 5.90 -13.10 13.84
CA GLU A 43 6.81 -12.98 12.70
C GLU A 43 6.06 -13.08 11.37
N VAL A 44 6.39 -12.19 10.46
CA VAL A 44 5.79 -12.08 9.13
C VAL A 44 6.87 -12.00 8.07
N ILE A 45 6.76 -12.79 7.03
CA ILE A 45 7.67 -12.72 5.86
C ILE A 45 7.02 -11.86 4.79
N PHE A 46 7.57 -10.66 4.60
CA PHE A 46 7.15 -9.75 3.55
C PHE A 46 8.05 -9.94 2.30
N PRO A 47 7.52 -10.01 1.05
CA PRO A 47 6.13 -9.80 0.66
C PRO A 47 5.26 -11.08 0.61
N GLU A 48 5.71 -12.23 1.08
CA GLU A 48 4.94 -13.49 1.01
C GLU A 48 3.54 -13.35 1.62
N ASN A 49 3.42 -12.58 2.71
CA ASN A 49 2.17 -12.36 3.42
C ASN A 49 1.12 -11.53 2.65
N ILE A 50 1.51 -10.93 1.53
CA ILE A 50 0.60 -10.13 0.69
C ILE A 50 0.38 -10.74 -0.70
N VAL A 51 1.14 -11.76 -1.08
CA VAL A 51 0.94 -12.48 -2.35
C VAL A 51 -0.45 -13.14 -2.31
N GLY A 52 -1.17 -13.03 -3.42
CA GLY A 52 -2.56 -13.47 -3.55
C GLY A 52 -3.59 -12.35 -3.35
N HIS A 53 -3.17 -11.16 -2.88
CA HIS A 53 -4.07 -10.03 -2.63
C HIS A 53 -3.53 -8.74 -3.27
N ILE A 54 -4.43 -7.93 -3.79
CA ILE A 54 -4.11 -6.54 -4.12
C ILE A 54 -3.82 -5.82 -2.80
N THR A 55 -2.72 -5.10 -2.74
CA THR A 55 -2.26 -4.46 -1.50
C THR A 55 -1.99 -2.97 -1.69
N VAL A 56 -2.57 -2.17 -0.79
CA VAL A 56 -2.26 -0.75 -0.62
C VAL A 56 -1.30 -0.60 0.56
N MET A 57 -0.09 -0.14 0.30
CA MET A 57 0.96 -0.09 1.33
C MET A 57 1.48 1.33 1.54
N GLY A 58 1.66 1.72 2.81
CA GLY A 58 2.28 2.98 3.20
C GLY A 58 3.42 2.80 4.20
N PHE A 59 4.38 3.73 4.18
CA PHE A 59 5.38 3.84 5.25
C PHE A 59 4.98 4.93 6.23
N ILE A 60 5.04 4.61 7.52
CA ILE A 60 4.60 5.49 8.61
C ILE A 60 5.62 5.53 9.75
N TYR A 61 5.44 6.44 10.70
CA TYR A 61 5.88 6.31 12.08
C TYR A 61 4.81 6.92 13.02
N THR A 62 4.63 6.33 14.18
CA THR A 62 3.46 6.65 15.02
C THR A 62 3.52 8.04 15.67
N HIS A 63 4.72 8.57 15.88
CA HIS A 63 4.96 9.89 16.48
C HIS A 63 4.96 11.05 15.47
N CYS A 64 4.49 10.82 14.23
CA CYS A 64 4.35 11.88 13.24
C CYS A 64 3.16 12.78 13.56
N PRO A 65 3.37 14.10 13.71
CA PRO A 65 2.26 15.01 14.03
C PRO A 65 1.42 15.41 12.80
N ASP A 66 1.86 15.12 11.58
CA ASP A 66 1.30 15.75 10.37
C ASP A 66 1.01 14.74 9.24
N ILE A 67 2.03 14.28 8.50
CA ILE A 67 1.85 13.57 7.23
C ILE A 67 1.35 12.13 7.42
N CYS A 68 1.91 11.36 8.37
CA CYS A 68 1.53 9.97 8.55
C CYS A 68 0.07 9.77 8.99
N PRO A 69 -0.52 10.62 9.87
CA PRO A 69 -1.96 10.58 10.13
C PRO A 69 -2.80 10.79 8.87
N MET A 70 -2.43 11.72 7.98
CA MET A 70 -3.13 11.96 6.71
C MET A 70 -2.99 10.79 5.75
N THR A 71 -1.79 10.25 5.60
CA THR A 71 -1.53 9.06 4.75
C THR A 71 -2.36 7.87 5.21
N THR A 72 -2.34 7.55 6.52
CA THR A 72 -3.13 6.46 7.09
C THR A 72 -4.62 6.71 6.96
N HIS A 73 -5.07 7.96 7.18
CA HIS A 73 -6.47 8.33 7.02
C HIS A 73 -6.96 8.17 5.57
N ASN A 74 -6.16 8.59 4.60
CA ASN A 74 -6.49 8.41 3.18
C ASN A 74 -6.56 6.94 2.78
N MET A 75 -5.69 6.09 3.31
CA MET A 75 -5.77 4.64 3.14
C MET A 75 -7.06 4.08 3.77
N TYR A 76 -7.42 4.52 4.98
CA TYR A 76 -8.67 4.14 5.66
C TYR A 76 -9.91 4.56 4.86
N LEU A 77 -9.95 5.78 4.33
CA LEU A 77 -11.05 6.24 3.47
C LEU A 77 -11.14 5.42 2.18
N THR A 78 -10.00 5.02 1.62
CA THR A 78 -9.96 4.13 0.46
C THR A 78 -10.58 2.77 0.80
N GLU A 79 -10.18 2.16 1.91
CA GLU A 79 -10.75 0.90 2.39
C GLU A 79 -12.26 0.99 2.55
N LYS A 80 -12.73 2.03 3.25
CA LYS A 80 -14.16 2.24 3.48
C LYS A 80 -14.93 2.33 2.17
N LYS A 81 -14.43 3.08 1.22
CA LYS A 81 -15.07 3.24 -0.09
C LYS A 81 -15.06 1.95 -0.92
N LEU A 82 -13.97 1.18 -0.89
CA LEU A 82 -13.91 -0.14 -1.52
C LEU A 82 -14.95 -1.09 -0.93
N LYS A 83 -15.10 -1.12 0.42
CA LYS A 83 -16.14 -1.91 1.09
C LYS A 83 -17.56 -1.49 0.70
N GLU A 84 -17.82 -0.19 0.56
CA GLU A 84 -19.11 0.35 0.07
C GLU A 84 -19.42 -0.10 -1.37
N GLU A 85 -18.40 -0.31 -2.19
CA GLU A 85 -18.51 -0.82 -3.56
C GLU A 85 -18.49 -2.35 -3.66
N GLY A 86 -18.41 -3.05 -2.52
CA GLY A 86 -18.38 -4.52 -2.45
C GLY A 86 -17.02 -5.16 -2.71
N ILE A 87 -15.96 -4.36 -2.81
CA ILE A 87 -14.58 -4.82 -2.99
C ILE A 87 -13.96 -5.01 -1.61
N VAL A 88 -13.78 -6.26 -1.19
CA VAL A 88 -13.38 -6.59 0.19
C VAL A 88 -12.03 -7.32 0.29
N ASP A 89 -11.47 -7.80 -0.81
CA ASP A 89 -10.22 -8.58 -0.82
C ASP A 89 -8.97 -7.74 -1.12
N VAL A 90 -8.96 -6.48 -0.64
CA VAL A 90 -7.79 -5.61 -0.70
C VAL A 90 -7.14 -5.53 0.68
N LYS A 91 -5.82 -5.74 0.75
CA LYS A 91 -5.05 -5.63 1.99
C LYS A 91 -4.43 -4.24 2.12
N PHE A 92 -4.37 -3.78 3.37
CA PHE A 92 -3.74 -2.52 3.74
C PHE A 92 -2.55 -2.80 4.64
N VAL A 93 -1.37 -2.33 4.26
CA VAL A 93 -0.13 -2.57 5.00
C VAL A 93 0.51 -1.23 5.38
N ALA A 94 0.75 -1.03 6.67
CA ALA A 94 1.50 0.11 7.16
C ALA A 94 2.83 -0.39 7.76
N ILE A 95 3.97 0.03 7.18
CA ILE A 95 5.29 -0.37 7.67
C ILE A 95 5.92 0.80 8.41
N SER A 96 6.25 0.61 9.68
CA SER A 96 6.98 1.62 10.43
C SER A 96 8.43 1.72 9.97
N PHE A 97 8.88 2.95 9.74
CA PHE A 97 10.31 3.25 9.50
C PHE A 97 11.03 3.74 10.77
N ASP A 98 10.38 3.69 11.92
CA ASP A 98 10.95 4.05 13.21
C ASP A 98 10.86 2.90 14.25
N PRO A 99 11.55 1.79 14.01
CA PRO A 99 11.45 0.62 14.88
C PRO A 99 11.98 0.84 16.31
N ASP A 100 12.63 1.97 16.57
CA ASP A 100 13.11 2.33 17.91
C ASP A 100 11.95 2.71 18.84
N ARG A 101 10.91 3.33 18.29
CA ARG A 101 9.74 3.80 19.04
C ARG A 101 8.47 3.01 18.74
N ASP A 102 8.38 2.40 17.58
CA ASP A 102 7.19 1.72 17.09
C ASP A 102 7.27 0.20 17.34
N SER A 103 7.12 -0.19 18.62
CA SER A 103 6.96 -1.60 18.99
C SER A 103 5.60 -2.15 18.50
N PRO A 104 5.40 -3.49 18.48
CA PRO A 104 4.10 -4.09 18.18
C PRO A 104 2.94 -3.50 18.98
N GLU A 105 3.13 -3.28 20.29
CA GLU A 105 2.11 -2.71 21.18
C GLU A 105 1.79 -1.26 20.82
N VAL A 106 2.78 -0.49 20.38
CA VAL A 106 2.59 0.90 19.91
C VAL A 106 1.80 0.90 18.60
N LEU A 107 2.12 -0.03 17.68
CA LEU A 107 1.40 -0.19 16.41
C LEU A 107 -0.06 -0.62 16.65
N THR A 108 -0.31 -1.53 17.58
CA THR A 108 -1.68 -1.92 17.97
C THR A 108 -2.48 -0.72 18.44
N LYS A 109 -1.95 0.09 19.37
CA LYS A 109 -2.62 1.31 19.86
C LYS A 109 -2.84 2.34 18.77
N PHE A 110 -1.87 2.47 17.85
CA PHE A 110 -1.99 3.36 16.71
C PHE A 110 -3.16 2.96 15.78
N ALA A 111 -3.33 1.65 15.55
CA ALA A 111 -4.43 1.11 14.75
C ALA A 111 -5.78 1.27 15.45
N GLU A 112 -5.86 0.94 16.74
CA GLU A 112 -7.08 1.06 17.55
C GLU A 112 -7.62 2.49 17.60
N ILE A 113 -6.76 3.49 17.83
CA ILE A 113 -7.15 4.91 17.85
C ILE A 113 -7.71 5.38 16.49
N ARG A 114 -7.39 4.69 15.40
CA ARG A 114 -7.81 5.01 14.03
C ARG A 114 -8.88 4.09 13.47
N ASP A 115 -9.44 3.22 14.32
CA ASP A 115 -10.47 2.24 13.93
C ASP A 115 -10.07 1.38 12.72
N LEU A 116 -8.79 0.99 12.60
CA LEU A 116 -8.30 0.15 11.52
C LEU A 116 -8.73 -1.30 11.73
N ASP A 117 -9.34 -1.91 10.72
CA ASP A 117 -9.85 -3.29 10.78
C ASP A 117 -8.70 -4.29 10.56
N PHE A 118 -8.30 -5.02 11.60
CA PHE A 118 -7.22 -6.02 11.53
C PHE A 118 -7.49 -7.21 10.59
N ASN A 119 -8.71 -7.35 10.05
CA ASN A 119 -8.98 -8.33 8.99
C ASN A 119 -8.40 -7.90 7.64
N SER A 120 -8.30 -6.60 7.40
CA SER A 120 -7.76 -6.00 6.17
C SER A 120 -6.43 -5.29 6.39
N TRP A 121 -6.14 -4.84 7.62
CA TRP A 121 -4.92 -4.11 7.95
C TRP A 121 -3.87 -4.98 8.65
N THR A 122 -2.62 -4.78 8.24
CA THR A 122 -1.43 -5.29 8.92
C THR A 122 -0.44 -4.15 9.13
N LEU A 123 -0.02 -3.92 10.38
CA LEU A 123 1.00 -2.96 10.72
C LEU A 123 2.29 -3.72 11.04
N LEU A 124 3.38 -3.32 10.41
CA LEU A 124 4.65 -4.05 10.45
C LEU A 124 5.77 -3.17 11.01
N THR A 125 6.63 -3.79 11.79
CA THR A 125 7.92 -3.26 12.26
C THR A 125 9.00 -4.32 12.11
N GLY A 126 10.24 -4.03 12.51
CA GLY A 126 11.31 -5.02 12.39
C GLY A 126 12.66 -4.47 12.84
N SER A 127 13.76 -5.17 12.52
CA SER A 127 15.08 -4.64 12.81
C SER A 127 15.39 -3.38 11.97
N LYS A 128 16.17 -2.45 12.50
CA LYS A 128 16.61 -1.25 11.78
C LYS A 128 17.18 -1.57 10.39
N ASN A 129 18.03 -2.59 10.32
CA ASN A 129 18.68 -2.98 9.07
C ASN A 129 17.68 -3.50 8.05
N THR A 130 16.70 -4.32 8.49
CA THR A 130 15.63 -4.84 7.65
C THR A 130 14.75 -3.70 7.12
N ILE A 131 14.31 -2.81 8.01
CA ILE A 131 13.48 -1.65 7.65
C ILE A 131 14.22 -0.72 6.68
N TYR A 132 15.49 -0.40 6.96
CA TYR A 132 16.31 0.47 6.09
C TYR A 132 16.49 -0.12 4.69
N ASP A 133 16.73 -1.42 4.59
CA ASP A 133 16.87 -2.08 3.29
C ASP A 133 15.53 -2.13 2.53
N LEU A 134 14.43 -2.38 3.25
CA LEU A 134 13.10 -2.35 2.68
C LEU A 134 12.73 -0.93 2.17
N MET A 135 12.99 0.10 2.95
CA MET A 135 12.81 1.49 2.53
C MET A 135 13.56 1.80 1.24
N LYS A 136 14.83 1.38 1.13
CA LYS A 136 15.60 1.53 -0.12
C LYS A 136 14.91 0.86 -1.31
N ARG A 137 14.33 -0.32 -1.10
CA ARG A 137 13.63 -1.04 -2.15
C ARG A 137 12.41 -0.27 -2.66
N PHE A 138 11.77 0.52 -1.81
CA PHE A 138 10.62 1.36 -2.16
C PHE A 138 11.00 2.81 -2.49
N ASP A 139 12.29 3.13 -2.57
CA ASP A 139 12.79 4.49 -2.76
C ASP A 139 12.24 5.48 -1.72
N VAL A 140 12.04 4.99 -0.49
CA VAL A 140 11.60 5.78 0.66
C VAL A 140 12.83 6.21 1.45
N LYS A 141 12.88 7.49 1.81
CA LYS A 141 13.91 8.09 2.66
C LYS A 141 13.28 8.61 3.94
N ALA A 142 13.97 8.48 5.05
CA ALA A 142 13.63 9.13 6.31
C ALA A 142 14.90 9.65 6.97
N ILE A 143 14.84 10.87 7.49
CA ILE A 143 15.97 11.56 8.13
C ILE A 143 15.44 12.13 9.43
N LYS A 144 16.08 11.82 10.55
CA LYS A 144 15.76 12.42 11.84
C LYS A 144 16.08 13.92 11.85
N THR A 145 15.19 14.69 12.44
CA THR A 145 15.32 16.13 12.64
C THR A 145 14.97 16.45 14.09
N ASP A 146 15.41 17.61 14.58
CA ASP A 146 15.06 18.14 15.90
C ASP A 146 15.30 17.15 17.05
N GLU A 147 16.47 16.47 17.00
CA GLU A 147 16.81 15.48 18.02
C GLU A 147 17.09 16.16 19.36
N ASN A 148 16.29 15.80 20.38
CA ASN A 148 16.40 16.25 21.75
C ASN A 148 16.30 15.04 22.69
N ILE A 149 16.54 15.27 23.97
CA ILE A 149 16.25 14.30 25.02
C ILE A 149 15.18 14.92 25.92
N ASP A 150 14.09 14.19 26.14
CA ASP A 150 13.01 14.63 27.03
C ASP A 150 13.46 14.66 28.52
N GLU A 151 12.61 15.19 29.38
CA GLU A 151 12.86 15.27 30.82
C GLU A 151 13.06 13.89 31.51
N ASN A 152 12.65 12.80 30.85
CA ASN A 152 12.78 11.41 31.30
C ASN A 152 14.00 10.70 30.69
N GLY A 153 14.84 11.41 29.96
CA GLY A 153 16.03 10.87 29.29
C GLY A 153 15.74 10.06 28.02
N LYS A 154 14.52 10.17 27.45
CA LYS A 154 14.18 9.49 26.21
C LYS A 154 14.45 10.37 25.00
N PRO A 155 14.90 9.78 23.88
CA PRO A 155 15.10 10.53 22.64
C PRO A 155 13.77 11.01 22.09
N GLU A 156 13.67 12.32 21.86
CA GLU A 156 12.58 12.98 21.17
C GLU A 156 13.12 13.51 19.84
N TYR A 157 12.46 13.17 18.74
CA TYR A 157 12.84 13.61 17.41
C TYR A 157 11.66 13.56 16.44
N SER A 158 11.70 14.44 15.46
CA SER A 158 10.85 14.37 14.27
C SER A 158 11.57 13.67 13.13
N MET A 159 10.85 13.32 12.08
CA MET A 159 11.45 12.71 10.88
C MET A 159 10.90 13.37 9.63
N MET A 160 11.81 13.86 8.80
CA MET A 160 11.48 14.23 7.41
C MET A 160 11.53 12.96 6.56
N HIS A 161 10.47 12.65 5.84
CA HIS A 161 10.39 11.41 5.09
C HIS A 161 9.68 11.54 3.74
N THR A 162 9.89 10.56 2.88
CA THR A 162 9.12 10.42 1.63
C THR A 162 7.67 10.08 1.97
N ASP A 163 6.74 10.89 1.47
CA ASP A 163 5.30 10.68 1.58
C ASP A 163 4.82 9.82 0.42
N ARG A 164 4.55 8.52 0.69
CA ARG A 164 4.24 7.55 -0.37
C ARG A 164 3.24 6.50 0.07
N ILE A 165 2.26 6.23 -0.81
CA ILE A 165 1.44 5.03 -0.85
C ILE A 165 1.83 4.25 -2.11
N SER A 166 1.94 2.93 -1.99
CA SER A 166 2.29 2.01 -3.06
C SER A 166 1.14 1.04 -3.32
N LEU A 167 0.75 0.86 -4.58
CA LEU A 167 -0.20 -0.16 -5.03
C LEU A 167 0.59 -1.37 -5.54
N ILE A 168 0.30 -2.54 -4.99
CA ILE A 168 0.94 -3.82 -5.30
C ILE A 168 -0.14 -4.79 -5.76
N ASP A 169 0.10 -5.48 -6.86
CA ASP A 169 -0.85 -6.49 -7.37
C ASP A 169 -0.75 -7.83 -6.62
N ALA A 170 -1.67 -8.74 -6.91
CA ALA A 170 -1.74 -10.07 -6.28
C ALA A 170 -0.50 -10.96 -6.54
N ASN A 171 0.32 -10.64 -7.53
CA ASN A 171 1.58 -11.34 -7.80
C ASN A 171 2.77 -10.76 -7.01
N GLY A 172 2.54 -9.75 -6.17
CA GLY A 172 3.59 -9.06 -5.44
C GLY A 172 4.40 -8.09 -6.30
N ILE A 173 3.83 -7.58 -7.39
CA ILE A 173 4.45 -6.59 -8.26
C ILE A 173 3.99 -5.20 -7.85
N LEU A 174 4.92 -4.30 -7.56
CA LEU A 174 4.64 -2.88 -7.33
C LEU A 174 4.23 -2.23 -8.65
N ARG A 175 3.00 -1.72 -8.71
CA ARG A 175 2.38 -1.21 -9.95
C ARG A 175 2.34 0.30 -10.05
N LYS A 176 2.12 1.01 -8.93
CA LYS A 176 2.05 2.48 -8.92
C LYS A 176 2.35 3.05 -7.54
N ASN A 177 2.89 4.27 -7.51
CA ASN A 177 3.09 5.05 -6.30
C ASN A 177 2.25 6.33 -6.35
N TYR A 178 1.72 6.72 -5.20
CA TYR A 178 0.93 7.93 -5.00
C TYR A 178 1.54 8.76 -3.88
N LYS A 179 1.21 10.04 -3.86
CA LYS A 179 1.51 10.90 -2.72
C LYS A 179 0.47 10.65 -1.62
N GLY A 180 0.90 10.18 -0.47
CA GLY A 180 0.01 9.70 0.59
C GLY A 180 -0.87 10.77 1.20
N SER A 181 -0.30 11.95 1.56
CA SER A 181 -1.02 13.04 2.21
C SER A 181 -2.05 13.74 1.30
N THR A 182 -1.87 13.65 -0.02
CA THR A 182 -2.76 14.27 -1.03
C THR A 182 -3.27 13.25 -2.04
N LEU A 183 -3.58 12.04 -1.55
CA LEU A 183 -4.05 10.94 -2.35
C LEU A 183 -5.36 11.29 -3.09
N ASN A 184 -5.40 11.02 -4.39
CA ASN A 184 -6.66 10.96 -5.11
C ASN A 184 -7.26 9.55 -4.93
N ILE A 185 -8.22 9.42 -4.04
CA ILE A 185 -8.85 8.14 -3.66
C ILE A 185 -9.57 7.50 -4.87
N GLU A 186 -10.24 8.29 -5.71
CA GLU A 186 -10.94 7.79 -6.90
C GLU A 186 -9.96 7.17 -7.90
N GLU A 187 -8.82 7.80 -8.10
CA GLU A 187 -7.76 7.31 -8.96
C GLU A 187 -7.22 5.96 -8.43
N LEU A 188 -6.93 5.87 -7.13
CA LEU A 188 -6.45 4.63 -6.51
C LEU A 188 -7.49 3.50 -6.65
N ILE A 189 -8.78 3.79 -6.42
CA ILE A 189 -9.85 2.79 -6.58
C ILE A 189 -9.98 2.32 -8.03
N THR A 190 -9.87 3.24 -8.99
CA THR A 190 -9.89 2.90 -10.42
C THR A 190 -8.72 1.98 -10.78
N ASP A 191 -7.53 2.29 -10.28
CA ASP A 191 -6.34 1.48 -10.51
C ASP A 191 -6.44 0.09 -9.82
N ILE A 192 -7.04 0.00 -8.63
CA ILE A 192 -7.33 -1.27 -7.96
C ILE A 192 -8.26 -2.13 -8.82
N LYS A 193 -9.36 -1.57 -9.31
CA LYS A 193 -10.30 -2.29 -10.20
C LYS A 193 -9.64 -2.80 -11.48
N THR A 194 -8.69 -2.05 -12.03
CA THR A 194 -7.92 -2.49 -13.20
C THR A 194 -7.05 -3.72 -12.92
N LEU A 195 -6.70 -3.96 -11.64
CA LEU A 195 -5.90 -5.12 -11.23
C LEU A 195 -6.75 -6.35 -10.86
N GLU A 196 -8.08 -6.19 -10.65
CA GLU A 196 -8.99 -7.31 -10.39
C GLU A 196 -9.38 -8.07 -11.68
N ASP A 197 -9.27 -7.41 -12.86
CA ASP A 197 -9.59 -7.96 -14.19
C ASP A 197 -8.40 -8.80 -14.78
#